data_f070edc265fd7d40c44f5fd2a3620ae6
#
_entry.id   f070edc265fd7d40c44f5fd2a3620ae6
#
_cell.length_a   1.000
_cell.length_b   1.000
_cell.length_c   1.000
_cell.angle_alpha   90.00
_cell.angle_beta   90.00
_cell.angle_gamma   90.00
#
_symmetry.space_group_name_H-M   'P 1'
#
loop_
_entity.id
_entity.type
_entity.pdbx_description
1 polymer ?
#
loop_
_entity_poly.entity_id
_entity_poly.type
_entity_poly.pdbx_seq_one_letter_code
_entity_poly.pdbx_strand_id
1 'polypeptide(L)'
;NTIITEQLSRVCMGIGLNIVAATFGCENLLYYGTEEQKKTYMPPVCAGDTVCAGAYTEPNAGTDVAGYKTRAVADGDDFVLTGNKMFITNGTVCDWMVVQAITDPEEKVHKSFSQFIVPADSPGIVRTKIKGKLGIRASDTAEIALDGVRVPKANLVGKRGAGFYQLMHFFDTTRVLVAAQGIGLSQACLDESVKYCKERTVFGKALGTYQITMQKLTEMWIRIEALRNMTYKAAVSLDSGKPDYHLSAMAKYFAGQTAVFCANLAVELHGGYGYIEEYKVQKWYRDAKILELYEGTKEAEVMTLGKVLMS
;
A
#
# COMPACT_ATOMS: atom_id res chain seq x y z
N ASN A 1 -11.46 -1.33 -9.19
CA ASN A 1 -10.10 -1.57 -8.66
C ASN A 1 -10.07 -2.69 -7.62
N THR A 2 -10.94 -2.69 -6.60
CA THR A 2 -10.95 -3.66 -5.48
C THR A 2 -10.96 -5.12 -5.96
N ILE A 3 -11.86 -5.48 -6.90
CA ILE A 3 -11.95 -6.83 -7.47
C ILE A 3 -10.66 -7.24 -8.19
N ILE A 4 -10.12 -6.33 -9.00
CA ILE A 4 -8.87 -6.56 -9.75
C ILE A 4 -7.71 -6.81 -8.76
N THR A 5 -7.61 -5.97 -7.74
CA THR A 5 -6.57 -6.09 -6.69
C THR A 5 -6.67 -7.43 -5.95
N GLU A 6 -7.87 -7.87 -5.57
CA GLU A 6 -8.10 -9.17 -4.95
C GLU A 6 -7.61 -10.31 -5.84
N GLN A 7 -8.04 -10.33 -7.11
CA GLN A 7 -7.70 -11.44 -8.03
C GLN A 7 -6.21 -11.49 -8.39
N LEU A 8 -5.58 -10.34 -8.63
CA LEU A 8 -4.14 -10.29 -8.91
C LEU A 8 -3.32 -10.73 -7.69
N SER A 9 -3.71 -10.29 -6.49
CA SER A 9 -3.01 -10.65 -5.25
C SER A 9 -3.19 -12.12 -4.88
N ARG A 10 -4.28 -12.77 -5.30
CA ARG A 10 -4.49 -14.21 -5.18
C ARG A 10 -3.47 -15.03 -5.99
N VAL A 11 -3.03 -14.49 -7.13
CA VAL A 11 -2.00 -15.15 -7.96
C VAL A 11 -0.60 -14.83 -7.45
N CYS A 12 -0.27 -13.54 -7.31
CA CYS A 12 1.01 -13.08 -6.79
C CYS A 12 0.87 -11.64 -6.26
N MET A 13 0.95 -11.49 -4.94
CA MET A 13 0.78 -10.19 -4.31
C MET A 13 1.80 -9.14 -4.79
N GLY A 14 3.06 -9.53 -5.01
CA GLY A 14 4.09 -8.60 -5.49
C GLY A 14 3.85 -8.09 -6.92
N ILE A 15 3.36 -8.93 -7.83
CA ILE A 15 2.97 -8.52 -9.19
C ILE A 15 1.67 -7.73 -9.14
N GLY A 16 0.69 -8.19 -8.37
CA GLY A 16 -0.57 -7.47 -8.17
C GLY A 16 -0.36 -6.06 -7.64
N LEU A 17 0.56 -5.89 -6.69
CA LEU A 17 0.94 -4.58 -6.18
C LEU A 17 1.54 -3.69 -7.28
N ASN A 18 2.42 -4.19 -8.14
CA ASN A 18 3.00 -3.39 -9.21
C ASN A 18 1.94 -2.82 -10.14
N ILE A 19 0.94 -3.61 -10.50
CA ILE A 19 -0.14 -3.18 -11.39
C ILE A 19 -1.01 -2.10 -10.70
N VAL A 20 -1.38 -2.34 -9.44
CA VAL A 20 -2.20 -1.39 -8.68
C VAL A 20 -1.43 -0.12 -8.32
N ALA A 21 -0.17 -0.25 -7.94
CA ALA A 21 0.66 0.88 -7.53
C ALA A 21 1.26 1.66 -8.72
N ALA A 22 1.06 1.23 -9.96
CA ALA A 22 1.47 2.01 -11.12
C ALA A 22 0.79 3.39 -11.18
N THR A 23 -0.35 3.54 -10.49
CA THR A 23 -1.11 4.79 -10.40
C THR A 23 -0.87 5.57 -9.10
N PHE A 24 0.03 5.13 -8.21
CA PHE A 24 0.30 5.82 -6.94
C PHE A 24 0.88 7.22 -7.18
N GLY A 25 0.09 8.23 -6.85
CA GLY A 25 0.33 9.64 -7.17
C GLY A 25 -0.76 10.22 -8.06
N CYS A 26 -1.37 9.42 -8.97
CA CYS A 26 -2.50 9.87 -9.76
C CYS A 26 -3.74 10.18 -8.90
N GLU A 27 -3.93 9.48 -7.79
CA GLU A 27 -5.04 9.76 -6.88
C GLU A 27 -5.00 11.20 -6.38
N ASN A 28 -3.81 11.70 -6.03
CA ASN A 28 -3.65 13.09 -5.58
C ASN A 28 -3.94 14.08 -6.71
N LEU A 29 -3.52 13.76 -7.93
CA LEU A 29 -3.84 14.59 -9.10
C LEU A 29 -5.33 14.56 -9.43
N LEU A 30 -5.97 13.40 -9.34
CA LEU A 30 -7.40 13.24 -9.62
C LEU A 30 -8.25 14.19 -8.76
N TYR A 31 -7.95 14.27 -7.47
CA TYR A 31 -8.72 15.04 -6.51
C TYR A 31 -8.29 16.50 -6.39
N TYR A 32 -6.99 16.78 -6.55
CA TYR A 32 -6.42 18.09 -6.20
C TYR A 32 -5.65 18.76 -7.34
N GLY A 33 -5.30 18.03 -8.40
CA GLY A 33 -4.58 18.56 -9.54
C GLY A 33 -5.40 19.55 -10.36
N THR A 34 -4.72 20.49 -11.03
CA THR A 34 -5.35 21.35 -12.04
C THR A 34 -5.76 20.52 -13.25
N GLU A 35 -6.68 21.03 -14.08
CA GLU A 35 -7.07 20.36 -15.32
C GLU A 35 -5.89 20.17 -16.28
N GLU A 36 -4.93 21.10 -16.27
CA GLU A 36 -3.71 20.98 -17.07
C GLU A 36 -2.82 19.85 -16.56
N GLN A 37 -2.59 19.76 -15.23
CA GLN A 37 -1.86 18.65 -14.62
C GLN A 37 -2.52 17.30 -14.92
N LYS A 38 -3.84 17.19 -14.77
CA LYS A 38 -4.59 15.97 -15.09
C LYS A 38 -4.41 15.57 -16.55
N LYS A 39 -4.57 16.50 -17.49
CA LYS A 39 -4.42 16.24 -18.94
C LYS A 39 -3.01 15.85 -19.33
N THR A 40 -2.01 16.36 -18.63
CA THR A 40 -0.59 16.08 -18.93
C THR A 40 -0.14 14.73 -18.36
N TYR A 41 -0.46 14.44 -17.11
CA TYR A 41 0.16 13.35 -16.38
C TYR A 41 -0.70 12.07 -16.31
N MET A 42 -2.03 12.16 -16.32
CA MET A 42 -2.87 10.98 -16.12
C MET A 42 -3.05 10.10 -17.37
N PRO A 43 -3.27 10.63 -18.60
CA PRO A 43 -3.51 9.78 -19.76
C PRO A 43 -2.36 8.81 -20.06
N PRO A 44 -1.07 9.18 -20.02
CA PRO A 44 0.03 8.25 -20.24
C PRO A 44 0.09 7.13 -19.18
N VAL A 45 -0.26 7.43 -17.92
CA VAL A 45 -0.35 6.40 -16.87
C VAL A 45 -1.51 5.45 -17.12
N CYS A 46 -2.67 5.97 -17.53
CA CYS A 46 -3.83 5.14 -17.88
C CYS A 46 -3.58 4.24 -19.10
N ALA A 47 -2.77 4.70 -20.05
CA ALA A 47 -2.34 3.93 -21.22
C ALA A 47 -1.28 2.87 -20.89
N GLY A 48 -0.61 2.99 -19.73
CA GLY A 48 0.51 2.14 -19.34
C GLY A 48 1.86 2.57 -19.93
N ASP A 49 1.93 3.77 -20.52
CA ASP A 49 3.15 4.32 -21.13
C ASP A 49 4.10 4.91 -20.07
N THR A 50 3.56 5.33 -18.93
CA THR A 50 4.32 5.87 -17.80
C THR A 50 3.88 5.27 -16.47
N VAL A 51 4.80 5.27 -15.51
CA VAL A 51 4.57 4.83 -14.13
C VAL A 51 4.78 6.01 -13.19
N CYS A 52 3.89 6.16 -12.22
CA CYS A 52 4.08 7.18 -11.18
C CYS A 52 4.31 6.55 -9.79
N ALA A 53 4.80 7.37 -8.87
CA ALA A 53 5.06 6.99 -7.49
C ALA A 53 4.57 8.04 -6.49
N GLY A 54 4.19 7.59 -5.29
CA GLY A 54 3.93 8.47 -4.14
C GLY A 54 5.14 8.48 -3.19
N ALA A 55 5.84 9.59 -3.10
CA ALA A 55 7.07 9.75 -2.31
C ALA A 55 6.77 10.53 -1.02
N TYR A 56 6.28 9.82 0.01
CA TYR A 56 5.83 10.42 1.26
C TYR A 56 6.76 10.07 2.43
N THR A 57 6.88 8.78 2.76
CA THR A 57 7.65 8.26 3.90
C THR A 57 9.12 8.68 3.85
N GLU A 58 9.70 8.95 5.03
CA GLU A 58 11.10 9.33 5.20
C GLU A 58 11.84 8.34 6.11
N PRO A 59 13.19 8.28 6.09
CA PRO A 59 13.96 7.34 6.91
C PRO A 59 13.63 7.38 8.39
N ASN A 60 13.30 8.55 8.92
CA ASN A 60 13.02 8.77 10.36
C ASN A 60 11.53 8.96 10.68
N ALA A 61 10.63 8.92 9.68
CA ALA A 61 9.22 9.22 9.89
C ALA A 61 8.33 8.44 8.90
N GLY A 62 7.54 7.52 9.42
CA GLY A 62 6.53 6.76 8.68
C GLY A 62 5.14 7.07 9.22
N THR A 63 4.71 6.39 10.28
CA THR A 63 3.42 6.64 10.96
C THR A 63 3.32 8.06 11.51
N ASP A 64 4.42 8.62 12.01
CA ASP A 64 4.52 10.03 12.39
C ASP A 64 4.74 10.93 11.17
N VAL A 65 3.67 11.19 10.44
CA VAL A 65 3.68 12.11 9.28
C VAL A 65 4.13 13.53 9.66
N ALA A 66 3.92 13.92 10.90
CA ALA A 66 4.36 15.23 11.42
C ALA A 66 5.89 15.35 11.50
N GLY A 67 6.58 14.23 11.59
CA GLY A 67 8.04 14.14 11.68
C GLY A 67 8.79 14.25 10.35
N TYR A 68 8.12 14.42 9.20
CA TYR A 68 8.78 14.60 7.92
C TYR A 68 9.66 15.86 7.89
N LYS A 69 10.81 15.77 7.22
CA LYS A 69 11.85 16.81 7.19
C LYS A 69 12.19 17.31 5.80
N THR A 70 11.75 16.64 4.73
CA THR A 70 11.94 17.10 3.36
C THR A 70 11.34 18.50 3.22
N ARG A 71 12.11 19.45 2.69
CA ARG A 71 11.74 20.86 2.53
C ARG A 71 11.60 21.22 1.06
N ALA A 72 10.72 22.16 0.79
CA ALA A 72 10.57 22.83 -0.49
C ALA A 72 10.63 24.34 -0.25
N VAL A 73 11.74 24.96 -0.62
CA VAL A 73 11.98 26.38 -0.44
C VAL A 73 11.65 27.12 -1.72
N ALA A 74 10.82 28.15 -1.66
CA ALA A 74 10.49 28.97 -2.83
C ALA A 74 11.71 29.76 -3.31
N ASP A 75 11.99 29.72 -4.60
CA ASP A 75 13.08 30.45 -5.26
C ASP A 75 12.63 30.95 -6.64
N GLY A 76 12.27 32.21 -6.71
CA GLY A 76 11.68 32.82 -7.92
C GLY A 76 10.37 32.16 -8.30
N ASP A 77 10.28 31.58 -9.50
CA ASP A 77 9.12 30.84 -10.01
C ASP A 77 9.20 29.31 -9.79
N ASP A 78 10.17 28.88 -8.97
CA ASP A 78 10.38 27.49 -8.63
C ASP A 78 10.26 27.25 -7.13
N PHE A 79 10.27 25.95 -6.79
CA PHE A 79 10.62 25.44 -5.47
C PHE A 79 11.87 24.59 -5.57
N VAL A 80 12.73 24.67 -4.55
CA VAL A 80 13.94 23.82 -4.42
C VAL A 80 13.68 22.79 -3.34
N LEU A 81 13.63 21.52 -3.72
CA LEU A 81 13.35 20.39 -2.83
C LEU A 81 14.65 19.75 -2.33
N THR A 82 14.74 19.55 -1.02
CA THR A 82 15.88 18.87 -0.38
C THR A 82 15.39 17.96 0.74
N GLY A 83 15.84 16.70 0.74
CA GLY A 83 15.47 15.69 1.73
C GLY A 83 15.64 14.27 1.24
N ASN A 84 15.10 13.31 2.00
CA ASN A 84 15.19 11.89 1.66
C ASN A 84 13.82 11.23 1.81
N LYS A 85 13.49 10.34 0.89
CA LYS A 85 12.29 9.52 0.92
C LYS A 85 12.68 8.03 0.98
N MET A 86 11.90 7.24 1.71
CA MET A 86 12.21 5.84 1.99
C MET A 86 11.02 4.94 1.67
N PHE A 87 11.30 3.71 1.23
CA PHE A 87 10.30 2.69 0.91
C PHE A 87 9.32 3.08 -0.21
N ILE A 88 9.81 3.85 -1.18
CA ILE A 88 8.97 4.36 -2.26
C ILE A 88 8.73 3.25 -3.29
N THR A 89 7.48 2.80 -3.39
CA THR A 89 7.05 1.85 -4.41
C THR A 89 7.21 2.45 -5.79
N ASN A 90 7.73 1.67 -6.74
CA ASN A 90 8.07 2.10 -8.09
C ASN A 90 9.17 3.19 -8.17
N GLY A 91 9.85 3.50 -7.08
CA GLY A 91 10.78 4.63 -7.02
C GLY A 91 11.97 4.54 -7.98
N THR A 92 12.42 3.34 -8.40
CA THR A 92 13.50 3.24 -9.40
C THR A 92 12.99 3.20 -10.84
N VAL A 93 11.70 2.96 -11.07
CA VAL A 93 11.10 2.73 -12.39
C VAL A 93 10.08 3.80 -12.79
N CYS A 94 9.67 4.67 -11.86
CA CYS A 94 8.70 5.72 -12.17
C CYS A 94 9.29 6.81 -13.09
N ASP A 95 8.43 7.43 -13.88
CA ASP A 95 8.72 8.56 -14.74
C ASP A 95 8.54 9.90 -14.00
N TRP A 96 7.62 9.91 -13.04
CA TRP A 96 7.39 11.04 -12.15
C TRP A 96 6.85 10.59 -10.80
N MET A 97 6.95 11.44 -9.80
CA MET A 97 6.47 11.15 -8.46
C MET A 97 5.75 12.35 -7.84
N VAL A 98 4.78 12.08 -6.96
CA VAL A 98 4.23 13.09 -6.04
C VAL A 98 5.08 13.09 -4.78
N VAL A 99 5.78 14.19 -4.55
CA VAL A 99 6.67 14.38 -3.39
C VAL A 99 6.00 15.28 -2.36
N GLN A 100 5.88 14.83 -1.12
CA GLN A 100 5.45 15.67 0.00
C GLN A 100 6.65 16.35 0.64
N ALA A 101 6.56 17.68 0.83
CA ALA A 101 7.61 18.48 1.45
C ALA A 101 7.03 19.62 2.30
N ILE A 102 7.81 20.10 3.27
CA ILE A 102 7.48 21.27 4.09
C ILE A 102 7.73 22.53 3.24
N THR A 103 6.68 23.33 3.07
CA THR A 103 6.75 24.65 2.44
C THR A 103 6.65 25.79 3.44
N ASP A 104 6.01 25.54 4.59
CA ASP A 104 5.66 26.57 5.58
C ASP A 104 6.01 26.07 6.99
N PRO A 105 7.32 26.07 7.36
CA PRO A 105 7.79 25.45 8.62
C PRO A 105 7.30 26.18 9.88
N GLU A 106 6.89 27.44 9.77
CA GLU A 106 6.37 28.25 10.87
C GLU A 106 4.87 28.01 11.15
N GLU A 107 4.19 27.32 10.21
CA GLU A 107 2.77 26.99 10.34
C GLU A 107 2.56 25.73 11.19
N LYS A 108 1.33 25.53 11.64
CA LYS A 108 0.93 24.27 12.29
C LYS A 108 1.14 23.10 11.32
N VAL A 109 1.53 21.94 11.84
CA VAL A 109 1.86 20.72 11.06
C VAL A 109 0.89 20.43 9.90
N HIS A 110 -0.42 20.53 10.15
CA HIS A 110 -1.44 20.26 9.14
C HIS A 110 -1.57 21.33 8.04
N LYS A 111 -0.83 22.44 8.16
CA LYS A 111 -0.72 23.51 7.15
C LYS A 111 0.69 23.72 6.62
N SER A 112 1.67 22.95 7.09
CA SER A 112 3.08 23.14 6.75
C SER A 112 3.49 22.39 5.47
N PHE A 113 2.74 21.36 5.07
CA PHE A 113 3.11 20.49 3.95
C PHE A 113 2.43 20.86 2.65
N SER A 114 3.15 20.68 1.56
CA SER A 114 2.64 20.73 0.18
C SER A 114 3.09 19.51 -0.60
N GLN A 115 2.42 19.24 -1.72
CA GLN A 115 2.77 18.14 -2.62
C GLN A 115 3.15 18.68 -3.98
N PHE A 116 4.14 18.05 -4.62
CA PHE A 116 4.70 18.47 -5.90
C PHE A 116 4.81 17.30 -6.86
N ILE A 117 4.48 17.53 -8.12
CA ILE A 117 4.83 16.62 -9.21
C ILE A 117 6.30 16.83 -9.53
N VAL A 118 7.10 15.79 -9.41
CA VAL A 118 8.55 15.84 -9.65
C VAL A 118 8.89 14.80 -10.71
N PRO A 119 9.40 15.21 -11.90
CA PRO A 119 9.93 14.27 -12.88
C PRO A 119 11.09 13.49 -12.28
N ALA A 120 11.13 12.18 -12.51
CA ALA A 120 12.06 11.30 -11.83
C ALA A 120 13.51 11.38 -12.34
N ASP A 121 13.73 12.04 -13.48
CA ASP A 121 15.01 12.34 -14.10
C ASP A 121 15.54 13.76 -13.77
N SER A 122 14.84 14.51 -12.90
CA SER A 122 15.25 15.87 -12.51
C SER A 122 16.66 15.85 -11.90
N PRO A 123 17.52 16.84 -12.26
CA PRO A 123 18.83 16.99 -11.64
C PRO A 123 18.74 17.06 -10.11
N GLY A 124 19.65 16.37 -9.42
CA GLY A 124 19.68 16.30 -7.96
C GLY A 124 18.87 15.13 -7.35
N ILE A 125 18.25 14.29 -8.19
CA ILE A 125 17.58 13.06 -7.72
C ILE A 125 18.54 11.87 -7.81
N VAL A 126 18.67 11.14 -6.69
CA VAL A 126 19.34 9.84 -6.65
C VAL A 126 18.32 8.79 -6.18
N ARG A 127 18.14 7.74 -6.98
CA ARG A 127 17.18 6.64 -6.71
C ARG A 127 17.94 5.34 -6.48
N THR A 128 17.83 4.78 -5.28
CA THR A 128 18.54 3.56 -4.90
C THR A 128 17.54 2.44 -4.59
N LYS A 129 17.63 1.33 -5.33
CA LYS A 129 16.77 0.17 -5.12
C LYS A 129 17.02 -0.51 -3.79
N ILE A 130 15.98 -0.71 -2.99
CA ILE A 130 16.03 -1.49 -1.75
C ILE A 130 15.96 -2.97 -2.10
N LYS A 131 17.03 -3.69 -1.79
CA LYS A 131 17.19 -5.15 -2.00
C LYS A 131 16.90 -5.92 -0.71
N GLY A 132 16.69 -7.22 -0.82
CA GLY A 132 16.59 -8.12 0.35
C GLY A 132 15.30 -7.99 1.16
N LYS A 133 14.23 -7.48 0.59
CA LYS A 133 12.92 -7.44 1.27
C LYS A 133 12.48 -8.84 1.70
N LEU A 134 11.77 -8.92 2.83
CA LEU A 134 11.20 -10.17 3.35
C LEU A 134 10.23 -10.78 2.32
N GLY A 135 9.24 -10.01 1.86
CA GLY A 135 8.21 -10.41 0.92
C GLY A 135 8.04 -9.40 -0.22
N ILE A 136 7.00 -9.60 -1.05
CA ILE A 136 6.66 -8.78 -2.23
C ILE A 136 7.89 -8.41 -3.07
N ARG A 137 8.81 -9.36 -3.25
CA ARG A 137 10.13 -9.11 -3.89
C ARG A 137 10.03 -8.71 -5.36
N ALA A 138 8.91 -9.03 -6.02
CA ALA A 138 8.62 -8.62 -7.39
C ALA A 138 8.28 -7.12 -7.50
N SER A 139 7.86 -6.48 -6.40
CA SER A 139 7.57 -5.04 -6.38
C SER A 139 8.86 -4.24 -6.25
N ASP A 140 9.03 -3.22 -7.07
CA ASP A 140 10.11 -2.25 -6.93
C ASP A 140 9.90 -1.38 -5.68
N THR A 141 10.99 -1.07 -4.99
CA THR A 141 10.97 -0.21 -3.80
C THR A 141 12.29 0.52 -3.70
N ALA A 142 12.27 1.82 -3.48
CA ALA A 142 13.47 2.65 -3.48
C ALA A 142 13.60 3.55 -2.25
N GLU A 143 14.83 3.94 -2.00
CA GLU A 143 15.22 5.16 -1.33
C GLU A 143 15.44 6.24 -2.38
N ILE A 144 15.02 7.49 -2.10
CA ILE A 144 15.16 8.63 -2.99
C ILE A 144 15.79 9.78 -2.22
N ALA A 145 16.96 10.22 -2.67
CA ALA A 145 17.58 11.45 -2.18
C ALA A 145 17.26 12.61 -3.14
N LEU A 146 16.89 13.74 -2.56
CA LEU A 146 16.60 15.00 -3.24
C LEU A 146 17.63 16.02 -2.79
N ASP A 147 18.51 16.45 -3.68
CA ASP A 147 19.57 17.42 -3.42
C ASP A 147 19.40 18.64 -4.31
N GLY A 148 18.69 19.64 -3.79
CA GLY A 148 18.45 20.88 -4.51
C GLY A 148 17.61 20.72 -5.77
N VAL A 149 16.64 19.82 -5.80
CA VAL A 149 15.80 19.53 -6.97
C VAL A 149 14.88 20.71 -7.25
N ARG A 150 15.04 21.34 -8.41
CA ARG A 150 14.21 22.47 -8.84
C ARG A 150 12.93 21.98 -9.50
N VAL A 151 11.81 22.51 -9.04
CA VAL A 151 10.47 22.16 -9.51
C VAL A 151 9.67 23.45 -9.73
N PRO A 152 9.09 23.65 -10.92
CA PRO A 152 8.27 24.82 -11.22
C PRO A 152 7.07 24.94 -10.26
N LYS A 153 6.65 26.15 -9.93
CA LYS A 153 5.43 26.41 -9.14
C LYS A 153 4.18 25.76 -9.75
N ALA A 154 4.14 25.62 -11.06
CA ALA A 154 3.07 24.95 -11.78
C ALA A 154 2.93 23.46 -11.42
N ASN A 155 3.96 22.84 -10.83
CA ASN A 155 3.95 21.44 -10.38
C ASN A 155 3.42 21.27 -8.94
N LEU A 156 3.06 22.35 -8.25
CA LEU A 156 2.38 22.26 -6.96
C LEU A 156 1.00 21.62 -7.15
N VAL A 157 0.71 20.56 -6.40
CA VAL A 157 -0.57 19.86 -6.44
C VAL A 157 -1.55 20.49 -5.46
N GLY A 158 -2.62 21.08 -5.99
CA GLY A 158 -3.62 21.76 -5.18
C GLY A 158 -3.12 23.05 -4.55
N LYS A 159 -3.44 23.29 -3.28
CA LYS A 159 -3.07 24.52 -2.57
C LYS A 159 -1.82 24.30 -1.72
N ARG A 160 -0.95 25.32 -1.68
CA ARG A 160 0.17 25.37 -0.73
C ARG A 160 -0.34 25.20 0.71
N GLY A 161 0.34 24.38 1.49
CA GLY A 161 -0.03 24.07 2.88
C GLY A 161 -1.14 23.03 3.03
N ALA A 162 -1.68 22.45 1.94
CA ALA A 162 -2.75 21.46 1.99
C ALA A 162 -2.25 19.99 1.99
N GLY A 163 -0.94 19.77 1.85
CA GLY A 163 -0.35 18.44 1.64
C GLY A 163 -0.67 17.42 2.73
N PHE A 164 -0.83 17.86 3.98
CA PHE A 164 -1.21 16.95 5.07
C PHE A 164 -2.58 16.30 4.82
N TYR A 165 -3.59 17.09 4.50
CA TYR A 165 -4.94 16.58 4.24
C TYR A 165 -5.02 15.77 2.94
N GLN A 166 -4.26 16.16 1.92
CA GLN A 166 -4.14 15.41 0.68
C GLN A 166 -3.57 14.01 0.93
N LEU A 167 -2.55 13.89 1.78
CA LEU A 167 -1.96 12.60 2.15
C LEU A 167 -2.92 11.75 2.99
N MET A 168 -3.66 12.35 3.94
CA MET A 168 -4.66 11.61 4.71
C MET A 168 -5.76 11.03 3.81
N HIS A 169 -6.27 11.84 2.87
CA HIS A 169 -7.26 11.39 1.92
C HIS A 169 -6.74 10.27 0.99
N PHE A 170 -5.47 10.36 0.56
CA PHE A 170 -4.82 9.28 -0.18
C PHE A 170 -4.85 7.97 0.63
N PHE A 171 -4.41 7.97 1.88
CA PHE A 171 -4.43 6.78 2.72
C PHE A 171 -5.84 6.23 2.94
N ASP A 172 -6.82 7.09 3.15
CA ASP A 172 -8.21 6.66 3.38
C ASP A 172 -8.80 5.90 2.19
N THR A 173 -8.38 6.24 0.96
CA THR A 173 -8.82 5.54 -0.25
C THR A 173 -8.00 4.29 -0.55
N THR A 174 -6.67 4.34 -0.38
CA THR A 174 -5.78 3.21 -0.70
C THR A 174 -5.87 2.05 0.30
N ARG A 175 -6.30 2.29 1.54
CA ARG A 175 -6.55 1.24 2.54
C ARG A 175 -7.51 0.14 2.06
N VAL A 176 -8.51 0.49 1.27
CA VAL A 176 -9.45 -0.48 0.67
C VAL A 176 -8.73 -1.41 -0.31
N LEU A 177 -7.77 -0.89 -1.08
CA LEU A 177 -6.97 -1.72 -1.99
C LEU A 177 -6.03 -2.64 -1.22
N VAL A 178 -5.43 -2.16 -0.12
CA VAL A 178 -4.63 -3.01 0.79
C VAL A 178 -5.47 -4.12 1.42
N ALA A 179 -6.70 -3.82 1.81
CA ALA A 179 -7.62 -4.83 2.31
C ALA A 179 -7.96 -5.90 1.25
N ALA A 180 -8.15 -5.48 0.00
CA ALA A 180 -8.36 -6.39 -1.13
C ALA A 180 -7.14 -7.29 -1.39
N GLN A 181 -5.91 -6.78 -1.25
CA GLN A 181 -4.69 -7.60 -1.32
C GLN A 181 -4.69 -8.68 -0.24
N GLY A 182 -5.11 -8.32 0.98
CA GLY A 182 -5.25 -9.26 2.10
C GLY A 182 -6.25 -10.37 1.81
N ILE A 183 -7.39 -10.06 1.18
CA ILE A 183 -8.38 -11.07 0.76
C ILE A 183 -7.74 -12.03 -0.25
N GLY A 184 -7.12 -11.48 -1.32
CA GLY A 184 -6.54 -12.28 -2.39
C GLY A 184 -5.48 -13.24 -1.88
N LEU A 185 -4.52 -12.77 -1.08
CA LEU A 185 -3.47 -13.61 -0.51
C LEU A 185 -4.05 -14.68 0.43
N SER A 186 -5.00 -14.30 1.30
CA SER A 186 -5.63 -15.23 2.23
C SER A 186 -6.40 -16.34 1.50
N GLN A 187 -7.10 -15.96 0.42
CA GLN A 187 -7.82 -16.92 -0.44
C GLN A 187 -6.85 -17.90 -1.11
N ALA A 188 -5.72 -17.42 -1.62
CA ALA A 188 -4.68 -18.28 -2.19
C ALA A 188 -4.16 -19.30 -1.15
N CYS A 189 -3.92 -18.85 0.07
CA CYS A 189 -3.51 -19.73 1.18
C CYS A 189 -4.56 -20.79 1.46
N LEU A 190 -5.84 -20.43 1.50
CA LEU A 190 -6.94 -21.38 1.73
C LEU A 190 -7.06 -22.40 0.59
N ASP A 191 -7.06 -21.93 -0.65
CA ASP A 191 -7.23 -22.79 -1.83
C ASP A 191 -6.13 -23.85 -1.91
N GLU A 192 -4.87 -23.47 -1.72
CA GLU A 192 -3.74 -24.39 -1.75
C GLU A 192 -3.76 -25.34 -0.55
N SER A 193 -4.14 -24.85 0.63
CA SER A 193 -4.26 -25.69 1.83
C SER A 193 -5.36 -26.73 1.67
N VAL A 194 -6.52 -26.36 1.11
CA VAL A 194 -7.62 -27.33 0.86
C VAL A 194 -7.17 -28.38 -0.15
N LYS A 195 -6.50 -27.96 -1.23
CA LYS A 195 -5.96 -28.90 -2.23
C LYS A 195 -4.98 -29.88 -1.58
N TYR A 196 -3.96 -29.35 -0.89
CA TYR A 196 -2.96 -30.19 -0.22
C TYR A 196 -3.58 -31.15 0.80
N CYS A 197 -4.52 -30.69 1.64
CA CYS A 197 -5.16 -31.51 2.65
C CYS A 197 -6.05 -32.64 2.07
N LYS A 198 -6.54 -32.50 0.83
CA LYS A 198 -7.26 -33.57 0.13
C LYS A 198 -6.31 -34.63 -0.43
N GLU A 199 -5.12 -34.25 -0.85
CA GLU A 199 -4.15 -35.13 -1.50
C GLU A 199 -3.21 -35.81 -0.47
N ARG A 200 -2.80 -35.10 0.56
CA ARG A 200 -1.85 -35.58 1.56
C ARG A 200 -2.48 -36.64 2.48
N THR A 201 -1.87 -37.82 2.50
CA THR A 201 -2.26 -38.91 3.41
C THR A 201 -1.34 -38.94 4.61
N VAL A 202 -1.92 -39.03 5.83
CA VAL A 202 -1.25 -39.21 7.11
C VAL A 202 -2.03 -40.24 7.93
N PHE A 203 -1.35 -41.18 8.57
CA PHE A 203 -1.97 -42.29 9.33
C PHE A 203 -3.08 -43.01 8.54
N GLY A 204 -2.87 -43.24 7.25
CA GLY A 204 -3.79 -44.00 6.36
C GLY A 204 -5.03 -43.24 5.88
N LYS A 205 -5.18 -41.94 6.17
CA LYS A 205 -6.32 -41.09 5.77
C LYS A 205 -5.87 -39.75 5.22
N ALA A 206 -6.68 -39.12 4.36
CA ALA A 206 -6.42 -37.78 3.88
C ALA A 206 -6.36 -36.80 5.06
N LEU A 207 -5.39 -35.87 5.02
CA LEU A 207 -5.16 -34.89 6.10
C LEU A 207 -6.42 -34.05 6.37
N GLY A 208 -7.21 -33.73 5.36
CA GLY A 208 -8.46 -32.96 5.47
C GLY A 208 -9.58 -33.68 6.24
N THR A 209 -9.45 -34.99 6.53
CA THR A 209 -10.46 -35.73 7.30
C THR A 209 -10.32 -35.56 8.81
N TYR A 210 -9.23 -34.98 9.29
CA TYR A 210 -9.01 -34.77 10.72
C TYR A 210 -9.70 -33.49 11.20
N GLN A 211 -10.39 -33.56 12.32
CA GLN A 211 -11.16 -32.42 12.87
C GLN A 211 -10.30 -31.17 13.09
N ILE A 212 -9.08 -31.34 13.57
CA ILE A 212 -8.14 -30.21 13.77
C ILE A 212 -7.78 -29.51 12.47
N THR A 213 -7.67 -30.27 11.36
CA THR A 213 -7.44 -29.70 10.02
C THR A 213 -8.67 -28.98 9.53
N MET A 214 -9.86 -29.58 9.70
CA MET A 214 -11.13 -28.95 9.32
C MET A 214 -11.34 -27.64 10.08
N GLN A 215 -11.04 -27.60 11.38
CA GLN A 215 -11.12 -26.38 12.18
C GLN A 215 -10.24 -25.27 11.60
N LYS A 216 -8.96 -25.55 11.33
CA LYS A 216 -8.02 -24.57 10.75
C LYS A 216 -8.53 -24.01 9.43
N LEU A 217 -8.95 -24.87 8.50
CA LEU A 217 -9.49 -24.46 7.20
C LEU A 217 -10.77 -23.64 7.35
N THR A 218 -11.66 -24.00 8.26
CA THR A 218 -12.91 -23.29 8.53
C THR A 218 -12.63 -21.89 9.10
N GLU A 219 -11.69 -21.77 10.05
CA GLU A 219 -11.29 -20.46 10.61
C GLU A 219 -10.69 -19.53 9.54
N MET A 220 -9.85 -20.07 8.64
CA MET A 220 -9.36 -19.31 7.50
C MET A 220 -10.52 -18.78 6.65
N TRP A 221 -11.46 -19.65 6.29
CA TRP A 221 -12.61 -19.30 5.45
C TRP A 221 -13.50 -18.23 6.10
N ILE A 222 -13.86 -18.39 7.37
CA ILE A 222 -14.69 -17.43 8.11
C ILE A 222 -14.03 -16.04 8.11
N ARG A 223 -12.72 -15.97 8.39
CA ARG A 223 -11.98 -14.69 8.40
C ARG A 223 -11.94 -14.03 7.02
N ILE A 224 -11.74 -14.82 5.97
CA ILE A 224 -11.72 -14.33 4.59
C ILE A 224 -13.08 -13.73 4.22
N GLU A 225 -14.18 -14.42 4.52
CA GLU A 225 -15.54 -13.93 4.23
C GLU A 225 -15.88 -12.68 5.03
N ALA A 226 -15.51 -12.62 6.30
CA ALA A 226 -15.70 -11.44 7.14
C ALA A 226 -14.92 -10.23 6.55
N LEU A 227 -13.65 -10.45 6.19
CA LEU A 227 -12.81 -9.43 5.57
C LEU A 227 -13.37 -8.97 4.22
N ARG A 228 -13.81 -9.90 3.37
CA ARG A 228 -14.37 -9.60 2.05
C ARG A 228 -15.60 -8.70 2.17
N ASN A 229 -16.55 -9.05 3.03
CA ASN A 229 -17.76 -8.26 3.26
C ASN A 229 -17.42 -6.84 3.75
N MET A 230 -16.49 -6.72 4.69
CA MET A 230 -16.05 -5.43 5.22
C MET A 230 -15.38 -4.58 4.13
N THR A 231 -14.48 -5.18 3.34
CA THR A 231 -13.74 -4.49 2.27
C THR A 231 -14.65 -4.02 1.15
N TYR A 232 -15.57 -4.87 0.68
CA TYR A 232 -16.49 -4.50 -0.39
C TYR A 232 -17.50 -3.45 0.06
N LYS A 233 -17.96 -3.50 1.32
CA LYS A 233 -18.78 -2.44 1.88
C LYS A 233 -18.05 -1.09 1.92
N ALA A 234 -16.76 -1.09 2.30
CA ALA A 234 -15.92 0.11 2.25
C ALA A 234 -15.75 0.61 0.81
N ALA A 235 -15.49 -0.28 -0.16
CA ALA A 235 -15.35 0.09 -1.57
C ALA A 235 -16.64 0.74 -2.12
N VAL A 236 -17.81 0.19 -1.83
CA VAL A 236 -19.10 0.75 -2.24
C VAL A 236 -19.33 2.13 -1.61
N SER A 237 -18.89 2.37 -0.37
CA SER A 237 -19.00 3.68 0.25
C SER A 237 -18.15 4.74 -0.47
N LEU A 238 -16.95 4.38 -0.94
CA LEU A 238 -16.11 5.25 -1.77
C LEU A 238 -16.79 5.56 -3.12
N ASP A 239 -17.26 4.53 -3.82
CA ASP A 239 -17.90 4.67 -5.13
C ASP A 239 -19.19 5.50 -5.07
N SER A 240 -19.91 5.48 -3.95
CA SER A 240 -21.12 6.27 -3.74
C SER A 240 -20.87 7.75 -3.42
N GLY A 241 -19.61 8.16 -3.31
CA GLY A 241 -19.24 9.53 -2.90
C GLY A 241 -19.53 9.85 -1.42
N LYS A 242 -19.81 8.82 -0.61
CA LYS A 242 -20.02 8.92 0.85
C LYS A 242 -19.07 7.98 1.58
N PRO A 243 -17.76 8.27 1.56
CA PRO A 243 -16.75 7.37 2.08
C PRO A 243 -16.90 7.12 3.57
N ASP A 244 -16.86 5.84 3.95
CA ASP A 244 -16.72 5.42 5.35
C ASP A 244 -15.26 5.11 5.65
N TYR A 245 -14.51 6.13 6.04
CA TYR A 245 -13.08 6.02 6.32
C TYR A 245 -12.78 5.13 7.53
N HIS A 246 -13.69 5.05 8.49
CA HIS A 246 -13.54 4.15 9.63
C HIS A 246 -13.64 2.69 9.20
N LEU A 247 -14.58 2.39 8.32
CA LEU A 247 -14.72 1.05 7.75
C LEU A 247 -13.51 0.67 6.89
N SER A 248 -12.93 1.64 6.13
CA SER A 248 -11.68 1.43 5.39
C SER A 248 -10.51 1.08 6.32
N ALA A 249 -10.37 1.79 7.43
CA ALA A 249 -9.36 1.52 8.45
C ALA A 249 -9.57 0.15 9.14
N MET A 250 -10.82 -0.20 9.49
CA MET A 250 -11.17 -1.52 10.04
C MET A 250 -10.83 -2.65 9.06
N ALA A 251 -11.19 -2.49 7.80
CA ALA A 251 -10.91 -3.49 6.76
C ALA A 251 -9.40 -3.69 6.58
N LYS A 252 -8.62 -2.61 6.51
CA LYS A 252 -7.15 -2.67 6.39
C LYS A 252 -6.51 -3.33 7.61
N TYR A 253 -6.91 -2.94 8.82
CA TYR A 253 -6.43 -3.56 10.06
C TYR A 253 -6.69 -5.07 10.06
N PHE A 254 -7.93 -5.47 9.79
CA PHE A 254 -8.32 -6.88 9.80
C PHE A 254 -7.69 -7.68 8.65
N ALA A 255 -7.40 -7.02 7.51
CA ALA A 255 -6.73 -7.63 6.37
C ALA A 255 -5.30 -8.10 6.71
N GLY A 256 -4.51 -7.25 7.37
CA GLY A 256 -3.16 -7.63 7.80
C GLY A 256 -3.17 -8.83 8.73
N GLN A 257 -4.03 -8.82 9.74
CA GLN A 257 -4.17 -9.93 10.68
C GLN A 257 -4.66 -11.21 10.01
N THR A 258 -5.66 -11.12 9.13
CA THR A 258 -6.22 -12.28 8.43
C THR A 258 -5.19 -12.88 7.48
N ALA A 259 -4.46 -12.07 6.73
CA ALA A 259 -3.44 -12.55 5.80
C ALA A 259 -2.30 -13.28 6.52
N VAL A 260 -1.78 -12.71 7.61
CA VAL A 260 -0.73 -13.35 8.42
C VAL A 260 -1.25 -14.65 9.04
N PHE A 261 -2.47 -14.66 9.58
CA PHE A 261 -3.11 -15.83 10.15
C PHE A 261 -3.27 -16.96 9.11
N CYS A 262 -3.84 -16.65 7.94
CA CYS A 262 -4.04 -17.62 6.88
C CYS A 262 -2.72 -18.16 6.33
N ALA A 263 -1.73 -17.30 6.14
CA ALA A 263 -0.43 -17.70 5.64
C ALA A 263 0.33 -18.58 6.65
N ASN A 264 0.23 -18.28 7.96
CA ASN A 264 0.78 -19.13 9.01
C ASN A 264 0.16 -20.52 8.98
N LEU A 265 -1.17 -20.61 8.97
CA LEU A 265 -1.86 -21.90 8.93
C LEU A 265 -1.57 -22.68 7.64
N ALA A 266 -1.41 -22.00 6.50
CA ALA A 266 -1.05 -22.65 5.25
C ALA A 266 0.33 -23.32 5.34
N VAL A 267 1.34 -22.66 5.91
CA VAL A 267 2.65 -23.28 6.17
C VAL A 267 2.53 -24.46 7.12
N GLU A 268 1.79 -24.32 8.22
CA GLU A 268 1.59 -25.41 9.20
C GLU A 268 0.91 -26.63 8.57
N LEU A 269 -0.14 -26.44 7.76
CA LEU A 269 -0.87 -27.52 7.11
C LEU A 269 -0.01 -28.29 6.10
N HIS A 270 0.95 -27.62 5.45
CA HIS A 270 1.91 -28.27 4.57
C HIS A 270 3.08 -28.93 5.32
N GLY A 271 3.27 -28.60 6.62
CA GLY A 271 4.37 -29.12 7.42
C GLY A 271 5.74 -28.76 6.84
N GLY A 272 6.68 -29.70 6.79
CA GLY A 272 8.03 -29.48 6.23
C GLY A 272 8.00 -29.00 4.76
N TYR A 273 7.05 -29.43 3.97
CA TYR A 273 6.87 -28.97 2.60
C TYR A 273 6.43 -27.50 2.52
N GLY A 274 5.74 -26.98 3.53
CA GLY A 274 5.40 -25.56 3.62
C GLY A 274 6.60 -24.64 3.90
N TYR A 275 7.75 -25.20 4.26
CA TYR A 275 8.95 -24.44 4.64
C TYR A 275 10.01 -24.37 3.51
N ILE A 276 9.77 -25.01 2.38
CA ILE A 276 10.68 -25.01 1.21
C ILE A 276 10.08 -24.26 0.03
N GLU A 277 10.94 -23.80 -0.89
CA GLU A 277 10.54 -22.91 -1.99
C GLU A 277 9.68 -23.57 -3.07
N GLU A 278 9.63 -24.89 -3.14
CA GLU A 278 8.79 -25.64 -4.08
C GLU A 278 7.30 -25.36 -3.87
N TYR A 279 6.88 -25.07 -2.63
CA TYR A 279 5.51 -24.73 -2.29
C TYR A 279 5.34 -23.23 -2.06
N LYS A 280 4.30 -22.65 -2.67
CA LYS A 280 4.07 -21.20 -2.65
C LYS A 280 3.73 -20.65 -1.26
N VAL A 281 3.28 -21.47 -0.32
CA VAL A 281 2.79 -21.04 0.99
C VAL A 281 3.87 -20.29 1.80
N GLN A 282 5.16 -20.69 1.69
CA GLN A 282 6.26 -19.97 2.33
C GLN A 282 6.43 -18.56 1.75
N LYS A 283 6.19 -18.38 0.44
CA LYS A 283 6.23 -17.07 -0.20
C LYS A 283 5.10 -16.19 0.31
N TRP A 284 3.88 -16.71 0.38
CA TRP A 284 2.73 -15.98 0.90
C TRP A 284 2.89 -15.59 2.36
N TYR A 285 3.52 -16.43 3.18
CA TYR A 285 3.86 -16.11 4.57
C TYR A 285 4.79 -14.88 4.66
N ARG A 286 5.82 -14.81 3.81
CA ARG A 286 6.70 -13.65 3.73
C ARG A 286 5.99 -12.41 3.17
N ASP A 287 5.14 -12.59 2.16
CA ASP A 287 4.40 -11.50 1.52
C ASP A 287 3.32 -10.92 2.46
N ALA A 288 2.64 -11.76 3.26
CA ALA A 288 1.56 -11.35 4.14
C ALA A 288 1.96 -10.26 5.16
N LYS A 289 3.20 -10.31 5.65
CA LYS A 289 3.65 -9.43 6.75
C LYS A 289 3.58 -7.95 6.41
N ILE A 290 3.78 -7.57 5.15
CA ILE A 290 3.75 -6.16 4.76
C ILE A 290 2.37 -5.52 4.94
N LEU A 291 1.29 -6.32 4.88
CA LEU A 291 -0.08 -5.84 5.05
C LEU A 291 -0.37 -5.28 6.46
N GLU A 292 0.43 -5.64 7.46
CA GLU A 292 0.37 -5.04 8.79
C GLU A 292 1.17 -3.74 8.92
N LEU A 293 2.02 -3.40 7.92
CA LEU A 293 3.03 -2.35 8.05
C LEU A 293 2.75 -1.13 7.18
N TYR A 294 2.52 -1.30 5.88
CA TYR A 294 2.37 -0.17 4.95
C TYR A 294 0.93 0.38 4.91
N GLU A 295 0.76 1.56 4.33
CA GLU A 295 -0.52 2.29 4.23
C GLU A 295 -1.22 2.48 5.60
N GLY A 296 -0.39 2.70 6.63
CA GLY A 296 -0.76 2.75 8.04
C GLY A 296 -0.47 1.43 8.75
N THR A 297 0.38 1.46 9.80
CA THR A 297 0.61 0.28 10.63
C THR A 297 -0.68 -0.12 11.35
N LYS A 298 -0.77 -1.37 11.79
CA LYS A 298 -1.94 -1.80 12.59
C LYS A 298 -2.16 -0.94 13.84
N GLU A 299 -1.08 -0.44 14.43
CA GLU A 299 -1.13 0.46 15.59
C GLU A 299 -1.70 1.84 15.21
N ALA A 300 -1.36 2.36 14.02
CA ALA A 300 -1.95 3.60 13.50
C ALA A 300 -3.46 3.48 13.29
N GLU A 301 -3.92 2.34 12.72
CA GLU A 301 -5.34 2.08 12.56
C GLU A 301 -6.07 1.97 13.91
N VAL A 302 -5.49 1.27 14.89
CA VAL A 302 -6.04 1.18 16.26
C VAL A 302 -6.14 2.56 16.89
N MET A 303 -5.12 3.41 16.77
CA MET A 303 -5.15 4.78 17.30
C MET A 303 -6.24 5.63 16.64
N THR A 304 -6.41 5.49 15.33
CA THR A 304 -7.46 6.21 14.57
C THR A 304 -8.84 5.78 15.03
N LEU A 305 -9.11 4.47 15.07
CA LEU A 305 -10.39 3.90 15.46
C LEU A 305 -10.69 4.11 16.94
N GLY A 306 -9.69 4.00 17.81
CA GLY A 306 -9.82 4.21 19.25
C GLY A 306 -10.27 5.64 19.61
N LYS A 307 -9.77 6.65 18.88
CA LYS A 307 -10.22 8.03 19.07
C LYS A 307 -11.71 8.21 18.77
N VAL A 308 -12.21 7.52 17.74
CA VAL A 308 -13.63 7.56 17.36
C VAL A 308 -14.51 6.91 18.44
N LEU A 309 -14.05 5.79 19.02
CA LEU A 309 -14.80 5.11 20.09
C LEU A 309 -14.88 5.92 21.38
N MET A 310 -13.91 6.83 21.59
CA MET A 310 -13.80 7.64 22.81
C MET A 310 -14.33 9.07 22.64
N SER A 311 -14.73 9.47 21.42
CA SER A 311 -15.37 10.76 21.12
C SER A 311 -16.88 10.68 21.27
#